data_d60d65c87c91a751d83c2244e4cd7073
#
_entry.id   d60d65c87c91a751d83c2244e4cd7073
#
_cell.length_a   1.000
_cell.length_b   1.000
_cell.length_c   1.000
_cell.angle_alpha   90.00
_cell.angle_beta   90.00
_cell.angle_gamma   90.00
#
_symmetry.space_group_name_H-M   'P 1'
#
loop_
_entity.id
_entity.type
_entity.pdbx_description
1 polymer ?
#
loop_
_entity_poly.entity_id
_entity_poly.type
_entity_poly.pdbx_seq_one_letter_code
_entity_poly.pdbx_strand_id
1 'polypeptide(L)'
;MSDAEAVLLLEELKRLKQENELLRQKLDALARRIFGVKSEQLDKNQLLLLLQEVETPGPVLGKGSGPEAELAEPPRPNKASSSKPRDRKPRLPEHLPVVEEVIEPEPFKAAPQEWRRIGEEVSERLDYEPAKFLRRRTVRPKYVKRHEIDAVPVIAPLPNSLLERSVVTPGLLAQIIVSKYCDHMPLYRQESIYWSRHEVWLPRQTMAEWVGLAADWLKPIYRQIREEVLEGGYVQIDETPIRYLEPGHGKTKLGYLWTYGTPKEDVVFHWETSRAAACLENILPVEFRGVAQCDGYQAYRSFARSRDDAIVLAGCMAHVRRKFFEAQEQAPKVPGWILWQMRNLYTIESQLRETRAGPNLRAAIRGSQSRMIMNRLHHTLIALKTSRRFLPRSLMGAAIDYALSQWSTLLVYLDDGRLEIDNNLIENAIRPTAVGRKNWLFIGQAEAGERSAILYTIIENCRRRGLDPFSYLKEVFTRLPSMTNWQVKDITPKAWARRQCIVPLQAAA
;
A
#
# COMPACT_ATOMS: atom_id res chain seq x y z
N MET A 1 31.02 -58.01 -16.84
CA MET A 1 31.47 -56.68 -17.28
C MET A 1 32.98 -56.69 -17.28
N SER A 2 33.62 -56.46 -18.40
CA SER A 2 35.08 -56.31 -18.44
C SER A 2 35.48 -54.94 -17.88
N ASP A 3 36.69 -54.85 -17.35
CA ASP A 3 37.23 -53.56 -16.83
C ASP A 3 37.13 -52.42 -17.86
N ALA A 4 37.23 -52.75 -19.15
CA ALA A 4 37.07 -51.79 -20.24
C ALA A 4 35.64 -51.26 -20.40
N GLU A 5 34.63 -52.06 -20.19
CA GLU A 5 33.19 -51.64 -20.19
C GLU A 5 32.88 -50.74 -18.98
N ALA A 6 33.49 -51.01 -17.83
CA ALA A 6 33.31 -50.21 -16.62
C ALA A 6 33.93 -48.79 -16.79
N VAL A 7 35.07 -48.69 -17.46
CA VAL A 7 35.73 -47.40 -17.73
C VAL A 7 34.92 -46.58 -18.73
N LEU A 8 34.40 -47.19 -19.80
CA LEU A 8 33.53 -46.50 -20.77
C LEU A 8 32.24 -45.97 -20.13
N LEU A 9 31.60 -46.78 -19.29
CA LEU A 9 30.42 -46.36 -18.53
C LEU A 9 30.70 -45.22 -17.56
N LEU A 10 31.86 -45.20 -16.92
CA LEU A 10 32.29 -44.10 -16.02
C LEU A 10 32.55 -42.80 -16.78
N GLU A 11 33.12 -42.88 -17.99
CA GLU A 11 33.34 -41.72 -18.86
C GLU A 11 32.03 -41.16 -19.37
N GLU A 12 31.10 -42.03 -19.76
CA GLU A 12 29.78 -41.64 -20.22
C GLU A 12 28.94 -41.03 -19.08
N LEU A 13 29.02 -41.56 -17.87
CA LEU A 13 28.44 -41.01 -16.66
C LEU A 13 29.00 -39.61 -16.31
N LYS A 14 30.28 -39.39 -16.48
CA LYS A 14 30.92 -38.08 -16.29
C LYS A 14 30.44 -37.08 -17.34
N ARG A 15 30.35 -37.51 -18.60
CA ARG A 15 29.85 -36.68 -19.71
C ARG A 15 28.39 -36.28 -19.49
N LEU A 16 27.53 -37.24 -19.13
CA LEU A 16 26.11 -36.96 -18.84
C LEU A 16 25.91 -36.06 -17.61
N LYS A 17 26.76 -36.18 -16.59
CA LYS A 17 26.73 -35.26 -15.44
C LYS A 17 27.13 -33.83 -15.83
N GLN A 18 28.13 -33.65 -16.65
CA GLN A 18 28.56 -32.34 -17.14
C GLN A 18 27.48 -31.71 -18.05
N GLU A 19 26.87 -32.51 -18.91
CA GLU A 19 25.81 -32.06 -19.81
C GLU A 19 24.54 -31.67 -19.01
N ASN A 20 24.19 -32.42 -17.97
CA ASN A 20 23.07 -32.11 -17.06
C ASN A 20 23.31 -30.80 -16.26
N GLU A 21 24.55 -30.58 -15.84
CA GLU A 21 24.95 -29.34 -15.15
C GLU A 21 24.91 -28.13 -16.09
N LEU A 22 25.34 -28.28 -17.33
CA LEU A 22 25.27 -27.27 -18.37
C LEU A 22 23.81 -26.94 -18.73
N LEU A 23 22.94 -27.96 -18.85
CA LEU A 23 21.53 -27.79 -19.11
C LEU A 23 20.81 -27.06 -17.96
N ARG A 24 21.16 -27.39 -16.70
CA ARG A 24 20.65 -26.66 -15.52
C ARG A 24 21.07 -25.20 -15.54
N GLN A 25 22.31 -24.89 -15.85
CA GLN A 25 22.79 -23.50 -15.96
C GLN A 25 22.05 -22.73 -17.09
N LYS A 26 21.81 -23.40 -18.23
CA LYS A 26 21.05 -22.81 -19.34
C LYS A 26 19.60 -22.55 -18.96
N LEU A 27 18.95 -23.49 -18.26
CA LEU A 27 17.60 -23.34 -17.75
C LEU A 27 17.49 -22.20 -16.73
N ASP A 28 18.44 -22.10 -15.81
CA ASP A 28 18.50 -21.00 -14.84
C ASP A 28 18.70 -19.65 -15.54
N ALA A 29 19.56 -19.60 -16.56
CA ALA A 29 19.76 -18.38 -17.35
C ALA A 29 18.52 -18.00 -18.16
N LEU A 30 17.80 -18.96 -18.71
CA LEU A 30 16.55 -18.76 -19.46
C LEU A 30 15.43 -18.30 -18.51
N ALA A 31 15.29 -18.93 -17.36
CA ALA A 31 14.33 -18.52 -16.32
C ALA A 31 14.59 -17.10 -15.85
N ARG A 32 15.85 -16.73 -15.60
CA ARG A 32 16.23 -15.34 -15.26
C ARG A 32 15.94 -14.34 -16.38
N ARG A 33 16.05 -14.75 -17.65
CA ARG A 33 15.77 -13.89 -18.81
C ARG A 33 14.27 -13.68 -19.05
N ILE A 34 13.45 -14.69 -18.80
CA ILE A 34 12.00 -14.66 -19.02
C ILE A 34 11.27 -14.02 -17.84
N PHE A 35 11.67 -14.37 -16.60
CA PHE A 35 10.96 -13.99 -15.38
C PHE A 35 11.66 -12.90 -14.57
N GLY A 36 12.86 -12.45 -14.95
CA GLY A 36 13.67 -11.46 -14.25
C GLY A 36 14.32 -12.00 -12.96
N VAL A 37 15.31 -11.27 -12.44
CA VAL A 37 16.14 -11.65 -11.27
C VAL A 37 15.35 -11.74 -9.94
N LYS A 38 14.05 -11.43 -9.93
CA LYS A 38 13.20 -11.33 -8.72
C LYS A 38 11.88 -12.10 -8.81
N SER A 39 11.74 -13.05 -9.73
CA SER A 39 10.54 -13.90 -9.69
C SER A 39 10.65 -14.91 -8.54
N GLU A 40 9.53 -15.12 -7.83
CA GLU A 40 9.35 -16.21 -6.88
C GLU A 40 9.86 -17.51 -7.50
N GLN A 41 10.56 -18.31 -6.72
CA GLN A 41 11.07 -19.61 -7.18
C GLN A 41 9.85 -20.44 -7.60
N LEU A 42 9.70 -20.65 -8.90
CA LEU A 42 8.77 -21.65 -9.42
C LEU A 42 9.15 -23.01 -8.83
N ASP A 43 8.18 -23.69 -8.25
CA ASP A 43 8.35 -25.06 -7.77
C ASP A 43 8.83 -25.94 -8.93
N LYS A 44 9.73 -26.88 -8.63
CA LYS A 44 10.30 -27.80 -9.63
C LYS A 44 9.24 -28.50 -10.46
N ASN A 45 8.07 -28.77 -9.90
CA ASN A 45 6.92 -29.39 -10.57
C ASN A 45 6.25 -28.46 -11.58
N GLN A 46 6.20 -27.16 -11.32
CA GLN A 46 5.68 -26.17 -12.28
C GLN A 46 6.64 -25.96 -13.46
N LEU A 47 7.96 -26.09 -13.22
CA LEU A 47 8.94 -26.01 -14.29
C LEU A 47 8.87 -27.24 -15.22
N LEU A 48 8.62 -28.43 -14.66
CA LEU A 48 8.43 -29.67 -15.41
C LEU A 48 7.16 -29.65 -16.26
N LEU A 49 6.08 -29.05 -15.77
CA LEU A 49 4.83 -28.90 -16.50
C LEU A 49 5.00 -27.96 -17.72
N LEU A 50 5.71 -26.85 -17.53
CA LEU A 50 6.03 -25.91 -18.63
C LEU A 50 6.97 -26.52 -19.68
N LEU A 51 7.86 -27.44 -19.28
CA LEU A 51 8.73 -28.14 -20.22
C LEU A 51 8.01 -29.22 -21.02
N GLN A 52 6.97 -29.86 -20.47
CA GLN A 52 6.13 -30.81 -21.19
C GLN A 52 5.25 -30.15 -22.26
N GLU A 53 4.83 -28.88 -22.08
CA GLU A 53 4.11 -28.13 -23.13
C GLU A 53 4.99 -27.72 -24.31
N VAL A 54 6.31 -27.67 -24.16
CA VAL A 54 7.26 -27.29 -25.21
C VAL A 54 7.69 -28.47 -26.08
N GLU A 55 7.48 -29.71 -25.64
CA GLU A 55 7.86 -30.93 -26.37
C GLU A 55 6.82 -31.44 -27.37
N THR A 56 5.64 -30.81 -27.51
CA THR A 56 4.70 -31.13 -28.55
C THR A 56 4.96 -30.26 -29.78
N PRO A 57 5.37 -30.83 -30.93
CA PRO A 57 5.59 -30.05 -32.15
C PRO A 57 4.23 -29.64 -32.75
N GLY A 58 3.82 -28.41 -32.47
CA GLY A 58 2.76 -27.77 -33.22
C GLY A 58 3.26 -27.26 -34.57
N PRO A 59 2.42 -27.17 -35.61
CA PRO A 59 2.83 -26.84 -36.98
C PRO A 59 3.46 -25.45 -37.06
N VAL A 60 4.59 -25.36 -37.72
CA VAL A 60 5.31 -24.15 -38.07
C VAL A 60 4.41 -23.23 -38.89
N LEU A 61 3.91 -22.17 -38.30
CA LEU A 61 3.28 -21.05 -39.01
C LEU A 61 4.29 -19.90 -39.12
N GLY A 62 4.41 -19.44 -40.35
CA GLY A 62 5.42 -18.54 -40.84
C GLY A 62 5.46 -17.18 -40.15
N LYS A 63 6.62 -16.52 -40.27
CA LYS A 63 6.87 -15.13 -39.94
C LYS A 63 5.81 -14.22 -40.58
N GLY A 64 4.91 -13.71 -39.77
CA GLY A 64 4.03 -12.62 -40.14
C GLY A 64 4.19 -11.55 -39.03
N SER A 65 4.71 -10.40 -39.42
CA SER A 65 4.66 -9.17 -38.62
C SER A 65 3.17 -8.80 -38.46
N GLY A 66 2.57 -9.16 -37.34
CA GLY A 66 1.23 -8.74 -36.98
C GLY A 66 1.28 -7.47 -36.12
N PRO A 67 0.35 -6.54 -36.36
CA PRO A 67 0.27 -5.30 -35.57
C PRO A 67 -0.15 -5.62 -34.16
N GLU A 68 0.34 -4.79 -33.23
CA GLU A 68 -0.11 -4.73 -31.86
C GLU A 68 -1.65 -4.80 -31.82
N ALA A 69 -2.18 -5.81 -31.16
CA ALA A 69 -3.60 -5.90 -30.91
C ALA A 69 -3.99 -4.75 -29.96
N GLU A 70 -4.48 -3.68 -30.55
CA GLU A 70 -5.21 -2.62 -29.89
C GLU A 70 -6.37 -3.27 -29.14
N LEU A 71 -6.31 -3.27 -27.81
CA LEU A 71 -7.41 -3.71 -26.97
C LEU A 71 -8.61 -2.83 -27.31
N ALA A 72 -9.56 -3.39 -28.05
CA ALA A 72 -10.78 -2.73 -28.46
C ALA A 72 -11.45 -2.12 -27.21
N GLU A 73 -11.57 -0.79 -27.18
CA GLU A 73 -12.42 -0.09 -26.22
C GLU A 73 -13.84 -0.66 -26.32
N PRO A 74 -14.54 -0.87 -25.19
CA PRO A 74 -15.93 -1.29 -25.23
C PRO A 74 -16.74 -0.29 -26.07
N PRO A 75 -17.72 -0.74 -26.85
CA PRO A 75 -18.46 0.11 -27.77
C PRO A 75 -19.09 1.28 -27.03
N ARG A 76 -18.64 2.47 -27.36
CA ARG A 76 -19.29 3.71 -26.87
C ARG A 76 -20.66 3.77 -27.53
N PRO A 77 -21.74 4.02 -26.79
CA PRO A 77 -23.04 4.23 -27.41
C PRO A 77 -22.93 5.38 -28.41
N ASN A 78 -23.36 5.13 -29.66
CA ASN A 78 -23.33 6.07 -30.76
C ASN A 78 -23.89 7.44 -30.32
N LYS A 79 -23.09 8.49 -30.45
CA LYS A 79 -23.55 9.87 -30.33
C LYS A 79 -24.47 10.20 -31.49
N ALA A 80 -25.77 9.97 -31.31
CA ALA A 80 -26.75 10.65 -32.13
C ALA A 80 -26.69 12.14 -31.79
N SER A 81 -26.28 12.96 -32.74
CA SER A 81 -26.29 14.41 -32.66
C SER A 81 -27.72 14.92 -32.57
N SER A 82 -28.19 15.22 -31.36
CA SER A 82 -29.35 16.07 -31.16
C SER A 82 -29.04 17.04 -30.03
N SER A 83 -28.96 18.31 -30.38
CA SER A 83 -28.82 19.46 -29.50
C SER A 83 -30.08 19.66 -28.66
N LYS A 84 -30.22 18.91 -27.56
CA LYS A 84 -31.14 19.22 -26.45
C LYS A 84 -30.31 19.34 -25.16
N PRO A 85 -30.68 20.25 -24.23
CA PRO A 85 -29.96 20.41 -22.97
C PRO A 85 -29.90 19.03 -22.26
N ARG A 86 -28.71 18.49 -22.09
CA ARG A 86 -28.52 17.21 -21.39
C ARG A 86 -28.85 17.39 -19.93
N ASP A 87 -29.89 16.71 -19.47
CA ASP A 87 -30.16 16.50 -18.07
C ASP A 87 -28.89 15.87 -17.43
N ARG A 88 -28.20 16.62 -16.57
CA ARG A 88 -26.89 16.25 -16.00
C ARG A 88 -26.96 15.19 -14.90
N LYS A 89 -28.13 14.60 -14.67
CA LYS A 89 -28.29 13.56 -13.64
C LYS A 89 -27.98 12.18 -14.25
N PRO A 90 -27.07 11.38 -13.67
CA PRO A 90 -26.90 10.00 -14.08
C PRO A 90 -28.24 9.28 -13.86
N ARG A 91 -28.81 8.71 -14.91
CA ARG A 91 -30.00 7.85 -14.79
C ARG A 91 -29.62 6.60 -14.02
N LEU A 92 -30.30 6.36 -12.91
CA LEU A 92 -30.17 5.11 -12.17
C LEU A 92 -30.86 3.99 -12.98
N PRO A 93 -30.18 2.83 -13.21
CA PRO A 93 -30.79 1.72 -13.92
C PRO A 93 -32.06 1.20 -13.21
N GLU A 94 -33.16 1.08 -13.94
CA GLU A 94 -34.47 0.72 -13.37
C GLU A 94 -34.56 -0.74 -12.91
N HIS A 95 -33.72 -1.62 -13.47
CA HIS A 95 -33.69 -3.05 -13.14
C HIS A 95 -33.06 -3.37 -11.75
N LEU A 96 -32.44 -2.39 -11.09
CA LEU A 96 -31.80 -2.62 -9.79
C LEU A 96 -32.84 -2.76 -8.68
N PRO A 97 -32.61 -3.64 -7.68
CA PRO A 97 -33.45 -3.75 -6.49
C PRO A 97 -33.54 -2.38 -5.78
N VAL A 98 -34.74 -1.99 -5.37
CA VAL A 98 -34.96 -0.76 -4.62
C VAL A 98 -35.06 -1.11 -3.14
N VAL A 99 -34.23 -0.45 -2.32
CA VAL A 99 -34.35 -0.45 -0.86
C VAL A 99 -34.92 0.89 -0.46
N GLU A 100 -36.16 0.92 0.06
CA GLU A 100 -36.88 2.14 0.44
C GLU A 100 -36.63 2.40 1.93
N GLU A 101 -36.32 3.66 2.25
CA GLU A 101 -36.21 4.18 3.61
C GLU A 101 -37.09 5.40 3.72
N VAL A 102 -38.14 5.33 4.57
CA VAL A 102 -39.07 6.44 4.82
C VAL A 102 -38.57 7.22 6.02
N ILE A 103 -38.28 8.51 5.83
CA ILE A 103 -37.83 9.41 6.91
C ILE A 103 -38.98 10.34 7.27
N GLU A 104 -39.55 10.11 8.43
CA GLU A 104 -40.63 10.93 8.96
C GLU A 104 -40.11 12.07 9.83
N PRO A 105 -40.75 13.27 9.75
CA PRO A 105 -40.34 14.41 10.58
C PRO A 105 -40.71 14.16 12.06
N GLU A 106 -39.86 14.63 12.98
CA GLU A 106 -40.06 14.45 14.43
C GLU A 106 -41.39 14.99 14.95
N PRO A 107 -41.90 16.14 14.48
CA PRO A 107 -43.24 16.61 14.90
C PRO A 107 -44.39 15.64 14.55
N PHE A 108 -44.26 14.93 13.41
CA PHE A 108 -45.24 13.90 13.03
C PHE A 108 -45.14 12.67 13.93
N LYS A 109 -43.92 12.23 14.27
CA LYS A 109 -43.71 11.07 15.16
C LYS A 109 -44.28 11.34 16.56
N ALA A 110 -44.24 12.59 17.05
CA ALA A 110 -44.70 12.95 18.37
C ALA A 110 -46.27 12.95 18.48
N ALA A 111 -46.99 13.33 17.44
CA ALA A 111 -48.46 13.40 17.42
C ALA A 111 -49.04 13.08 16.03
N PRO A 112 -48.98 11.81 15.54
CA PRO A 112 -49.41 11.46 14.18
C PRO A 112 -50.84 11.81 13.80
N GLN A 113 -51.75 11.83 14.78
CA GLN A 113 -53.19 12.16 14.57
C GLN A 113 -53.45 13.60 14.18
N GLU A 114 -52.54 14.52 14.47
CA GLU A 114 -52.69 15.95 14.17
C GLU A 114 -52.34 16.30 12.73
N TRP A 115 -51.68 15.38 12.02
CA TRP A 115 -51.08 15.63 10.72
C TRP A 115 -51.77 14.90 9.59
N ARG A 116 -51.73 15.49 8.39
CA ARG A 116 -52.16 14.86 7.14
C ARG A 116 -51.03 14.88 6.13
N ARG A 117 -50.71 13.71 5.56
CA ARG A 117 -49.75 13.61 4.46
C ARG A 117 -50.33 14.30 3.22
N ILE A 118 -49.58 15.22 2.62
CA ILE A 118 -49.95 15.98 1.43
C ILE A 118 -49.08 15.69 0.22
N GLY A 119 -47.97 14.95 0.41
CA GLY A 119 -47.05 14.59 -0.63
C GLY A 119 -45.80 13.99 -0.04
N GLU A 120 -44.84 13.74 -0.92
CA GLU A 120 -43.50 13.19 -0.56
C GLU A 120 -42.43 13.77 -1.45
N GLU A 121 -41.24 13.87 -0.93
CA GLU A 121 -40.01 14.08 -1.72
C GLU A 121 -39.26 12.80 -1.78
N VAL A 122 -38.96 12.30 -3.00
CA VAL A 122 -38.19 11.07 -3.21
C VAL A 122 -36.80 11.43 -3.72
N SER A 123 -35.79 10.92 -3.05
CA SER A 123 -34.43 11.01 -3.53
C SER A 123 -33.82 9.59 -3.65
N GLU A 124 -33.21 9.29 -4.79
CA GLU A 124 -32.64 8.00 -5.07
C GLU A 124 -31.11 8.10 -5.14
N ARG A 125 -30.43 7.11 -4.55
CA ARG A 125 -28.97 7.00 -4.57
C ARG A 125 -28.57 5.57 -4.95
N LEU A 126 -27.43 5.43 -5.63
CA LEU A 126 -26.86 4.13 -5.93
C LEU A 126 -26.06 3.64 -4.72
N ASP A 127 -26.38 2.43 -4.27
CA ASP A 127 -25.64 1.76 -3.19
C ASP A 127 -25.04 0.45 -3.69
N TYR A 128 -24.05 -0.08 -2.96
CA TYR A 128 -23.38 -1.32 -3.27
C TYR A 128 -23.28 -2.18 -2.01
N GLU A 129 -23.93 -3.34 -2.06
CA GLU A 129 -23.63 -4.45 -1.16
C GLU A 129 -22.67 -5.41 -1.86
N PRO A 130 -21.81 -6.15 -1.16
CA PRO A 130 -20.92 -7.10 -1.81
C PRO A 130 -21.64 -7.97 -2.83
N ALA A 131 -21.16 -7.95 -4.08
CA ALA A 131 -21.68 -8.67 -5.23
C ALA A 131 -23.00 -8.16 -5.87
N LYS A 132 -23.64 -7.09 -5.38
CA LYS A 132 -24.82 -6.52 -6.05
C LYS A 132 -24.91 -5.00 -5.91
N PHE A 133 -25.47 -4.34 -6.93
CA PHE A 133 -25.88 -2.93 -6.85
C PHE A 133 -27.33 -2.83 -6.36
N LEU A 134 -27.58 -1.79 -5.58
CA LEU A 134 -28.92 -1.47 -5.05
C LEU A 134 -29.31 -0.04 -5.41
N ARG A 135 -30.58 0.20 -5.67
CA ARG A 135 -31.16 1.56 -5.70
C ARG A 135 -31.72 1.85 -4.30
N ARG A 136 -31.03 2.71 -3.56
CA ARG A 136 -31.51 3.14 -2.25
C ARG A 136 -32.40 4.36 -2.42
N ARG A 137 -33.71 4.20 -2.19
CA ARG A 137 -34.72 5.23 -2.32
C ARG A 137 -35.03 5.81 -0.94
N THR A 138 -34.79 7.10 -0.74
CA THR A 138 -35.15 7.82 0.48
C THR A 138 -36.42 8.63 0.21
N VAL A 139 -37.51 8.28 0.90
CA VAL A 139 -38.83 8.96 0.79
C VAL A 139 -39.00 9.86 2.00
N ARG A 140 -39.26 11.13 1.76
CA ARG A 140 -39.54 12.12 2.81
C ARG A 140 -40.97 12.67 2.62
N PRO A 141 -41.98 12.12 3.33
CA PRO A 141 -43.33 12.59 3.24
C PRO A 141 -43.43 14.04 3.71
N LYS A 142 -44.35 14.79 3.08
CA LYS A 142 -44.72 16.15 3.47
C LYS A 142 -46.03 16.13 4.22
N TYR A 143 -46.04 16.72 5.38
CA TYR A 143 -47.21 16.74 6.26
C TYR A 143 -47.69 18.17 6.52
N VAL A 144 -49.00 18.34 6.65
CA VAL A 144 -49.64 19.58 7.07
C VAL A 144 -50.63 19.26 8.21
N LYS A 145 -50.80 20.16 9.17
CA LYS A 145 -51.75 19.99 10.25
C LYS A 145 -53.18 19.99 9.70
N ARG A 146 -54.00 19.08 10.16
CA ARG A 146 -55.37 18.86 9.63
C ARG A 146 -56.33 20.03 9.86
N HIS A 147 -56.13 20.77 10.96
CA HIS A 147 -57.05 21.80 11.42
C HIS A 147 -56.55 23.24 11.25
N GLU A 148 -55.40 23.43 10.59
CA GLU A 148 -54.81 24.73 10.28
C GLU A 148 -54.79 24.93 8.76
N ILE A 149 -55.61 25.83 8.23
CA ILE A 149 -55.79 26.04 6.76
C ILE A 149 -54.51 26.56 6.10
N ASP A 150 -53.74 27.40 6.81
CA ASP A 150 -52.46 28.01 6.30
C ASP A 150 -51.22 27.43 6.94
N ALA A 151 -51.26 26.20 7.46
CA ALA A 151 -50.11 25.56 8.09
C ALA A 151 -48.98 25.31 7.09
N VAL A 152 -47.78 25.73 7.46
CA VAL A 152 -46.58 25.48 6.66
C VAL A 152 -46.26 23.94 6.63
N PRO A 153 -46.11 23.36 5.43
CA PRO A 153 -45.77 21.96 5.32
C PRO A 153 -44.44 21.59 6.04
N VAL A 154 -44.46 20.51 6.79
CA VAL A 154 -43.30 19.96 7.48
C VAL A 154 -42.78 18.76 6.71
N ILE A 155 -41.46 18.73 6.44
CA ILE A 155 -40.76 17.65 5.81
C ILE A 155 -39.46 17.36 6.61
N ALA A 156 -39.07 16.09 6.72
CA ALA A 156 -37.82 15.74 7.37
C ALA A 156 -36.61 16.32 6.61
N PRO A 157 -35.57 16.81 7.29
CA PRO A 157 -34.34 17.22 6.62
C PRO A 157 -33.69 16.05 5.89
N LEU A 158 -32.95 16.35 4.81
CA LEU A 158 -32.12 15.33 4.18
C LEU A 158 -30.99 14.92 5.15
N PRO A 159 -30.67 13.61 5.24
CA PRO A 159 -29.49 13.16 5.96
C PRO A 159 -28.23 13.84 5.42
N ASN A 160 -27.32 14.20 6.32
CA ASN A 160 -26.02 14.74 5.93
C ASN A 160 -25.30 13.73 5.04
N SER A 161 -24.64 14.21 3.99
CA SER A 161 -23.94 13.39 3.01
C SER A 161 -22.59 13.98 2.70
N LEU A 162 -21.57 13.13 2.53
CA LEU A 162 -20.23 13.54 2.06
C LEU A 162 -20.28 14.30 0.75
N LEU A 163 -21.13 13.85 -0.15
CA LEU A 163 -21.27 14.37 -1.50
C LEU A 163 -22.72 14.77 -1.71
N GLU A 164 -22.99 16.05 -1.52
CA GLU A 164 -24.33 16.60 -1.76
C GLU A 164 -24.74 16.39 -3.22
N ARG A 165 -26.01 16.07 -3.44
CA ARG A 165 -26.61 15.81 -4.77
C ARG A 165 -25.92 14.71 -5.58
N SER A 166 -25.07 13.88 -4.96
CA SER A 166 -24.44 12.72 -5.61
C SER A 166 -25.33 11.48 -5.49
N VAL A 167 -25.19 10.59 -6.47
CA VAL A 167 -25.84 9.26 -6.47
C VAL A 167 -25.05 8.21 -5.67
N VAL A 168 -23.85 8.54 -5.21
CA VAL A 168 -22.99 7.60 -4.48
C VAL A 168 -23.35 7.57 -3.00
N THR A 169 -23.45 6.36 -2.46
CA THR A 169 -23.56 6.13 -1.01
C THR A 169 -22.20 5.92 -0.37
N PRO A 170 -22.08 6.05 0.97
CA PRO A 170 -20.87 5.67 1.70
C PRO A 170 -20.38 4.26 1.38
N GLY A 171 -21.30 3.29 1.19
CA GLY A 171 -20.95 1.92 0.86
C GLY A 171 -20.33 1.77 -0.53
N LEU A 172 -20.96 2.37 -1.56
CA LEU A 172 -20.40 2.34 -2.92
C LEU A 172 -19.05 3.05 -2.99
N LEU A 173 -18.90 4.20 -2.31
CA LEU A 173 -17.66 4.95 -2.25
C LEU A 173 -16.53 4.13 -1.58
N ALA A 174 -16.83 3.49 -0.45
CA ALA A 174 -15.91 2.59 0.25
C ALA A 174 -15.48 1.44 -0.67
N GLN A 175 -16.42 0.83 -1.40
CA GLN A 175 -16.12 -0.26 -2.35
C GLN A 175 -15.18 0.16 -3.47
N ILE A 176 -15.42 1.33 -4.09
CA ILE A 176 -14.55 1.85 -5.15
C ILE A 176 -13.12 2.06 -4.63
N ILE A 177 -12.98 2.60 -3.43
CA ILE A 177 -11.69 2.88 -2.79
C ILE A 177 -10.97 1.56 -2.44
N VAL A 178 -11.66 0.62 -1.79
CA VAL A 178 -11.09 -0.68 -1.41
C VAL A 178 -10.65 -1.44 -2.65
N SER A 179 -11.51 -1.55 -3.68
CA SER A 179 -11.13 -2.20 -4.93
C SER A 179 -9.89 -1.60 -5.57
N LYS A 180 -9.71 -0.27 -5.50
CA LYS A 180 -8.54 0.39 -6.09
C LYS A 180 -7.26 0.21 -5.24
N TYR A 181 -7.34 0.38 -3.92
CA TYR A 181 -6.17 0.50 -3.05
C TYR A 181 -5.83 -0.78 -2.27
N CYS A 182 -6.81 -1.66 -2.03
CA CYS A 182 -6.59 -2.99 -1.43
C CYS A 182 -6.43 -4.08 -2.49
N ASP A 183 -7.36 -4.10 -3.47
CA ASP A 183 -7.42 -5.15 -4.50
C ASP A 183 -6.62 -4.77 -5.75
N HIS A 184 -6.01 -3.58 -5.73
CA HIS A 184 -5.18 -3.03 -6.81
C HIS A 184 -5.89 -2.92 -8.16
N MET A 185 -7.23 -2.81 -8.16
CA MET A 185 -8.07 -2.74 -9.35
C MET A 185 -8.20 -1.29 -9.85
N PRO A 186 -7.64 -0.92 -11.00
CA PRO A 186 -7.76 0.42 -11.56
C PRO A 186 -9.21 0.78 -11.86
N LEU A 187 -9.55 2.08 -11.82
CA LEU A 187 -10.91 2.55 -12.05
C LEU A 187 -11.47 2.16 -13.43
N TYR A 188 -10.62 2.08 -14.46
CA TYR A 188 -11.07 1.63 -15.80
C TYR A 188 -11.52 0.16 -15.80
N ARG A 189 -10.89 -0.71 -14.99
CA ARG A 189 -11.34 -2.09 -14.83
C ARG A 189 -12.63 -2.17 -14.01
N GLN A 190 -12.76 -1.36 -12.98
CA GLN A 190 -14.01 -1.27 -12.22
C GLN A 190 -15.17 -0.81 -13.12
N GLU A 191 -14.97 0.24 -13.94
CA GLU A 191 -15.94 0.70 -14.94
C GLU A 191 -16.39 -0.44 -15.85
N SER A 192 -15.43 -1.21 -16.40
CA SER A 192 -15.72 -2.36 -17.26
C SER A 192 -16.47 -3.48 -16.54
N ILE A 193 -16.08 -3.79 -15.28
CA ILE A 193 -16.72 -4.83 -14.46
C ILE A 193 -18.15 -4.43 -14.10
N TYR A 194 -18.39 -3.20 -13.69
CA TYR A 194 -19.71 -2.71 -13.31
C TYR A 194 -20.64 -2.72 -14.50
N TRP A 195 -20.15 -2.34 -15.68
CA TRP A 195 -20.93 -2.43 -16.90
C TRP A 195 -21.21 -3.88 -17.31
N SER A 196 -20.19 -4.73 -17.42
CA SER A 196 -20.33 -6.07 -17.99
C SER A 196 -21.11 -7.05 -17.10
N ARG A 197 -21.07 -6.85 -15.77
CA ARG A 197 -21.69 -7.80 -14.82
C ARG A 197 -23.00 -7.30 -14.22
N HIS A 198 -23.18 -5.98 -14.17
CA HIS A 198 -24.31 -5.37 -13.46
C HIS A 198 -25.10 -4.37 -14.33
N GLU A 199 -24.68 -4.14 -15.59
CA GLU A 199 -25.25 -3.13 -16.50
C GLU A 199 -25.30 -1.71 -15.87
N VAL A 200 -24.38 -1.42 -14.95
CA VAL A 200 -24.27 -0.14 -14.27
C VAL A 200 -23.13 0.67 -14.87
N TRP A 201 -23.48 1.75 -15.57
CA TRP A 201 -22.51 2.66 -16.15
C TRP A 201 -22.02 3.70 -15.14
N LEU A 202 -20.81 3.51 -14.62
CA LEU A 202 -20.11 4.43 -13.75
C LEU A 202 -18.80 4.86 -14.42
N PRO A 203 -18.75 6.05 -15.04
CA PRO A 203 -17.54 6.53 -15.70
C PRO A 203 -16.37 6.64 -14.76
N ARG A 204 -15.19 6.18 -15.19
CA ARG A 204 -13.95 6.27 -14.40
C ARG A 204 -13.61 7.70 -13.94
N GLN A 205 -13.96 8.73 -14.73
CA GLN A 205 -13.79 10.13 -14.35
C GLN A 205 -14.63 10.47 -13.12
N THR A 206 -15.90 10.10 -13.11
CA THR A 206 -16.81 10.31 -11.97
C THR A 206 -16.31 9.58 -10.73
N MET A 207 -15.88 8.32 -10.88
CA MET A 207 -15.26 7.58 -9.75
C MET A 207 -13.98 8.26 -9.26
N ALA A 208 -13.14 8.81 -10.15
CA ALA A 208 -11.93 9.52 -9.76
C ALA A 208 -12.24 10.82 -8.99
N GLU A 209 -13.27 11.56 -9.39
CA GLU A 209 -13.75 12.74 -8.67
C GLU A 209 -14.26 12.36 -7.27
N TRP A 210 -15.07 11.31 -7.15
CA TRP A 210 -15.54 10.82 -5.85
C TRP A 210 -14.40 10.38 -4.93
N VAL A 211 -13.43 9.66 -5.46
CA VAL A 211 -12.22 9.26 -4.71
C VAL A 211 -11.43 10.49 -4.26
N GLY A 212 -11.34 11.52 -5.10
CA GLY A 212 -10.71 12.78 -4.74
C GLY A 212 -11.39 13.47 -3.57
N LEU A 213 -12.71 13.66 -3.67
CA LEU A 213 -13.52 14.26 -2.60
C LEU A 213 -13.47 13.44 -1.31
N ALA A 214 -13.51 12.11 -1.41
CA ALA A 214 -13.35 11.24 -0.25
C ALA A 214 -11.99 11.43 0.44
N ALA A 215 -10.91 11.56 -0.32
CA ALA A 215 -9.60 11.84 0.24
C ALA A 215 -9.56 13.20 0.97
N ASP A 216 -10.24 14.22 0.42
CA ASP A 216 -10.35 15.53 1.08
C ASP A 216 -11.10 15.45 2.42
N TRP A 217 -12.19 14.68 2.49
CA TRP A 217 -12.89 14.40 3.74
C TRP A 217 -12.06 13.63 4.76
N LEU A 218 -11.13 12.79 4.31
CA LEU A 218 -10.24 12.00 5.17
C LEU A 218 -9.00 12.77 5.64
N LYS A 219 -8.72 13.96 5.10
CA LYS A 219 -7.56 14.80 5.51
C LYS A 219 -7.46 15.04 7.02
N PRO A 220 -8.54 15.34 7.77
CA PRO A 220 -8.44 15.51 9.21
C PRO A 220 -7.97 14.24 9.94
N ILE A 221 -8.47 13.06 9.53
CA ILE A 221 -8.03 11.77 10.10
C ILE A 221 -6.55 11.51 9.77
N TYR A 222 -6.16 11.77 8.52
CA TYR A 222 -4.78 11.68 8.08
C TYR A 222 -3.84 12.56 8.91
N ARG A 223 -4.22 13.82 9.17
CA ARG A 223 -3.44 14.75 10.00
C ARG A 223 -3.30 14.25 11.43
N GLN A 224 -4.38 13.76 12.02
CA GLN A 224 -4.37 13.19 13.36
C GLN A 224 -3.42 11.99 13.47
N ILE A 225 -3.46 11.06 12.50
CA ILE A 225 -2.53 9.92 12.47
C ILE A 225 -1.08 10.41 12.33
N ARG A 226 -0.84 11.42 11.48
CA ARG A 226 0.49 12.00 11.29
C ARG A 226 1.05 12.59 12.58
N GLU A 227 0.26 13.34 13.31
CA GLU A 227 0.63 13.93 14.60
C GLU A 227 0.99 12.84 15.61
N GLU A 228 0.13 11.83 15.78
CA GLU A 228 0.37 10.70 16.68
C GLU A 228 1.65 9.92 16.35
N VAL A 229 1.98 9.74 15.07
CA VAL A 229 3.21 9.06 14.63
C VAL A 229 4.45 9.88 15.00
N LEU A 230 4.41 11.20 14.87
CA LEU A 230 5.55 12.07 15.10
C LEU A 230 5.81 12.34 16.60
N GLU A 231 4.78 12.32 17.43
CA GLU A 231 4.89 12.51 18.89
C GLU A 231 5.80 11.45 19.55
N GLY A 232 5.88 10.25 19.00
CA GLY A 232 6.69 9.16 19.57
C GLY A 232 8.21 9.38 19.51
N GLY A 233 8.70 10.37 18.75
CA GLY A 233 10.12 10.70 18.61
C GLY A 233 10.99 9.59 17.98
N TYR A 234 10.39 8.56 17.40
CA TYR A 234 11.06 7.53 16.62
C TYR A 234 10.21 7.16 15.41
N VAL A 235 10.78 7.31 14.22
CA VAL A 235 10.15 6.93 12.97
C VAL A 235 11.10 6.14 12.08
N GLN A 236 10.59 5.13 11.42
CA GLN A 236 11.21 4.52 10.25
C GLN A 236 10.72 5.23 9.01
N ILE A 237 11.58 5.47 8.03
CA ILE A 237 11.27 6.19 6.80
C ILE A 237 11.82 5.43 5.60
N ASP A 238 11.02 5.32 4.55
CA ASP A 238 11.43 4.80 3.25
C ASP A 238 10.60 5.44 2.14
N GLU A 239 11.05 5.37 0.89
CA GLU A 239 10.31 5.92 -0.24
C GLU A 239 10.30 4.98 -1.45
N THR A 240 9.22 5.06 -2.22
CA THR A 240 9.08 4.31 -3.48
C THR A 240 8.76 5.23 -4.64
N PRO A 241 9.43 5.06 -5.80
CA PRO A 241 9.14 5.88 -6.97
C PRO A 241 7.82 5.48 -7.62
N ILE A 242 6.99 6.46 -7.96
CA ILE A 242 5.73 6.28 -8.69
C ILE A 242 5.67 7.29 -9.84
N ARG A 243 5.25 6.83 -11.02
CA ARG A 243 5.07 7.71 -12.16
C ARG A 243 3.77 8.49 -12.06
N TYR A 244 3.77 9.75 -12.49
CA TYR A 244 2.60 10.61 -12.59
C TYR A 244 2.58 11.36 -13.93
N LEU A 245 1.40 11.82 -14.32
CA LEU A 245 1.20 12.60 -15.54
C LEU A 245 1.36 14.10 -15.22
N GLU A 246 2.09 14.81 -16.06
CA GLU A 246 2.13 16.27 -16.04
C GLU A 246 1.50 16.78 -17.33
N PRO A 247 0.45 17.60 -17.24
CA PRO A 247 -0.21 18.16 -18.41
C PRO A 247 0.78 18.88 -19.33
N GLY A 248 0.66 18.64 -20.64
CA GLY A 248 1.50 19.29 -21.64
C GLY A 248 2.85 18.64 -21.93
N HIS A 249 3.31 17.64 -21.14
CA HIS A 249 4.64 17.04 -21.31
C HIS A 249 4.66 15.77 -22.19
N GLY A 250 3.52 15.15 -22.47
CA GLY A 250 3.41 13.94 -23.29
C GLY A 250 4.10 12.69 -22.70
N LYS A 251 4.79 12.81 -21.55
CA LYS A 251 5.50 11.74 -20.86
C LYS A 251 5.22 11.79 -19.35
N THR A 252 5.26 10.62 -18.71
CA THR A 252 5.15 10.55 -17.25
C THR A 252 6.43 11.04 -16.58
N LYS A 253 6.30 11.80 -15.49
CA LYS A 253 7.37 12.16 -14.57
C LYS A 253 7.45 11.16 -13.40
N LEU A 254 8.57 11.20 -12.67
CA LEU A 254 8.81 10.37 -11.51
C LEU A 254 8.58 11.20 -10.25
N GLY A 255 7.61 10.80 -9.44
CA GLY A 255 7.41 11.28 -8.09
C GLY A 255 7.68 10.17 -7.08
N TYR A 256 7.55 10.46 -5.79
CA TYR A 256 7.91 9.56 -4.71
C TYR A 256 6.81 9.52 -3.66
N LEU A 257 6.42 8.30 -3.31
CA LEU A 257 5.56 8.05 -2.17
C LEU A 257 6.47 7.71 -0.99
N TRP A 258 6.61 8.66 -0.08
CA TRP A 258 7.31 8.51 1.17
C TRP A 258 6.42 7.81 2.17
N THR A 259 6.99 6.92 2.95
CA THR A 259 6.27 6.17 3.97
C THR A 259 7.06 6.25 5.26
N TYR A 260 6.41 6.65 6.33
CA TYR A 260 7.05 6.73 7.63
C TYR A 260 6.09 6.30 8.73
N GLY A 261 6.63 5.81 9.82
CA GLY A 261 5.83 5.34 10.93
C GLY A 261 6.65 4.70 12.02
N THR A 262 6.00 4.45 13.14
CA THR A 262 6.60 3.74 14.26
C THR A 262 6.41 2.23 14.09
N PRO A 263 7.43 1.40 14.36
CA PRO A 263 7.29 -0.05 14.29
C PRO A 263 6.10 -0.57 15.09
N LYS A 264 5.27 -1.42 14.45
CA LYS A 264 4.04 -2.02 15.01
C LYS A 264 2.90 -1.05 15.36
N GLU A 265 3.08 0.24 15.13
CA GLU A 265 2.08 1.29 15.31
C GLU A 265 1.58 1.80 13.96
N ASP A 266 1.13 3.05 13.92
CA ASP A 266 0.61 3.68 12.72
C ASP A 266 1.70 3.98 11.70
N VAL A 267 1.27 4.05 10.43
CA VAL A 267 2.08 4.41 9.28
C VAL A 267 1.41 5.53 8.50
N VAL A 268 2.22 6.43 7.97
CA VAL A 268 1.78 7.56 7.15
C VAL A 268 2.45 7.48 5.79
N PHE A 269 1.66 7.65 4.74
CA PHE A 269 2.17 7.87 3.39
C PHE A 269 2.12 9.35 3.06
N HIS A 270 3.15 9.86 2.41
CA HIS A 270 3.25 11.24 1.99
C HIS A 270 3.75 11.31 0.55
N TRP A 271 3.18 12.20 -0.24
CA TRP A 271 3.52 12.32 -1.66
C TRP A 271 4.39 13.54 -1.92
N GLU A 272 5.46 13.32 -2.69
CA GLU A 272 6.34 14.37 -3.18
C GLU A 272 6.70 14.15 -4.66
N THR A 273 6.84 15.22 -5.41
CA THR A 273 7.27 15.15 -6.80
C THR A 273 8.79 15.02 -6.95
N SER A 274 9.52 15.03 -5.85
CA SER A 274 10.99 14.97 -5.79
C SER A 274 11.46 14.02 -4.69
N ARG A 275 12.72 13.60 -4.78
CA ARG A 275 13.44 12.84 -3.74
C ARG A 275 14.49 13.72 -3.03
N ALA A 276 14.43 15.04 -3.18
CA ALA A 276 15.39 15.96 -2.58
C ALA A 276 15.28 16.00 -1.05
N ALA A 277 16.36 16.39 -0.36
CA ALA A 277 16.37 16.54 1.08
C ALA A 277 15.30 17.53 1.61
N ALA A 278 14.96 18.55 0.83
CA ALA A 278 13.91 19.52 1.17
C ALA A 278 12.51 18.85 1.36
N CYS A 279 12.23 17.75 0.67
CA CYS A 279 10.97 17.01 0.87
C CYS A 279 10.83 16.44 2.28
N LEU A 280 11.94 16.16 2.96
CA LEU A 280 11.93 15.68 4.35
C LEU A 280 11.43 16.73 5.35
N GLU A 281 11.48 18.01 5.02
CA GLU A 281 10.91 19.08 5.86
C GLU A 281 9.37 18.96 5.95
N ASN A 282 8.73 18.50 4.88
CA ASN A 282 7.29 18.24 4.86
C ASN A 282 6.90 16.97 5.65
N ILE A 283 7.84 16.04 5.81
CA ILE A 283 7.64 14.77 6.52
C ILE A 283 7.93 14.95 8.01
N LEU A 284 9.11 15.50 8.33
CA LEU A 284 9.60 15.75 9.68
C LEU A 284 9.61 17.27 9.95
N PRO A 285 8.56 17.81 10.56
CA PRO A 285 8.44 19.25 10.79
C PRO A 285 9.57 19.78 11.70
N VAL A 286 9.71 21.11 11.78
CA VAL A 286 10.81 21.77 12.51
C VAL A 286 10.83 21.38 14.00
N GLU A 287 9.67 21.09 14.55
CA GLU A 287 9.47 20.70 15.95
C GLU A 287 9.90 19.25 16.23
N PHE A 288 10.00 18.41 15.21
CA PHE A 288 10.36 17.00 15.42
C PHE A 288 11.77 16.87 16.00
N ARG A 289 11.86 16.13 17.09
CA ARG A 289 13.11 15.76 17.77
C ARG A 289 13.10 14.26 18.00
N GLY A 290 14.17 13.57 17.61
CA GLY A 290 14.26 12.13 17.83
C GLY A 290 15.04 11.37 16.79
N VAL A 291 14.66 10.10 16.59
CA VAL A 291 15.38 9.17 15.70
C VAL A 291 14.62 8.94 14.42
N ALA A 292 15.30 9.11 13.28
CA ALA A 292 14.83 8.71 11.96
C ALA A 292 15.66 7.52 11.48
N GLN A 293 15.03 6.35 11.36
CA GLN A 293 15.67 5.15 10.83
C GLN A 293 15.39 5.01 9.33
N CYS A 294 16.44 4.96 8.54
CA CYS A 294 16.35 4.99 7.08
C CYS A 294 17.48 4.19 6.43
N ASP A 295 17.46 4.12 5.11
CA ASP A 295 18.58 3.60 4.31
C ASP A 295 19.77 4.56 4.28
N GLY A 296 20.82 4.21 3.53
CA GLY A 296 22.02 5.03 3.39
C GLY A 296 21.92 6.17 2.37
N TYR A 297 20.71 6.58 1.93
CA TYR A 297 20.55 7.64 0.95
C TYR A 297 21.02 9.00 1.48
N GLN A 298 21.78 9.72 0.65
CA GLN A 298 22.48 10.95 1.05
C GLN A 298 21.54 12.08 1.51
N ALA A 299 20.33 12.14 1.00
CA ALA A 299 19.37 13.17 1.38
C ALA A 299 19.06 13.18 2.88
N TYR A 300 18.96 12.01 3.52
CA TYR A 300 18.73 11.91 4.97
C TYR A 300 19.88 12.53 5.78
N ARG A 301 21.13 12.28 5.35
CA ARG A 301 22.31 12.88 6.02
C ARG A 301 22.37 14.39 5.85
N SER A 302 22.07 14.89 4.65
CA SER A 302 22.04 16.33 4.39
C SER A 302 20.96 17.00 5.22
N PHE A 303 19.78 16.38 5.30
CA PHE A 303 18.67 16.86 6.10
C PHE A 303 18.97 16.84 7.61
N ALA A 304 19.51 15.75 8.15
CA ALA A 304 19.85 15.68 9.57
C ALA A 304 20.89 16.74 9.98
N ARG A 305 21.91 16.99 9.13
CA ARG A 305 22.89 18.03 9.37
C ARG A 305 22.29 19.46 9.39
N SER A 306 21.26 19.72 8.59
CA SER A 306 20.57 21.03 8.61
C SER A 306 19.69 21.23 9.85
N ARG A 307 19.56 20.25 10.72
CA ARG A 307 18.68 20.25 11.90
C ARG A 307 19.42 20.27 13.23
N ASP A 308 20.70 20.65 13.25
CA ASP A 308 21.51 20.87 14.46
C ASP A 308 21.32 19.79 15.54
N ASP A 309 21.60 18.53 15.19
CA ASP A 309 21.49 17.36 16.07
C ASP A 309 20.07 17.05 16.63
N ALA A 310 19.05 17.78 16.18
CA ALA A 310 17.67 17.48 16.55
C ALA A 310 17.21 16.11 16.09
N ILE A 311 17.83 15.59 15.02
CA ILE A 311 17.48 14.31 14.39
C ILE A 311 18.71 13.39 14.40
N VAL A 312 18.59 12.27 15.11
CA VAL A 312 19.58 11.18 15.09
C VAL A 312 19.20 10.20 13.99
N LEU A 313 20.13 9.90 13.08
CA LEU A 313 19.92 8.90 12.06
C LEU A 313 20.28 7.51 12.58
N ALA A 314 19.35 6.55 12.45
CA ALA A 314 19.60 5.14 12.64
C ALA A 314 19.64 4.43 11.27
N GLY A 315 20.65 3.57 11.08
CA GLY A 315 20.83 2.84 9.83
C GLY A 315 19.98 1.55 9.76
N CYS A 316 19.93 0.98 8.55
CA CYS A 316 19.24 -0.28 8.29
C CYS A 316 20.24 -1.41 8.02
N MET A 317 20.27 -2.42 8.89
CA MET A 317 21.14 -3.59 8.75
C MET A 317 20.73 -4.45 7.53
N ALA A 318 19.45 -4.48 7.15
CA ALA A 318 18.98 -5.26 6.01
C ALA A 318 19.60 -4.78 4.68
N HIS A 319 19.80 -3.47 4.51
CA HIS A 319 20.48 -2.92 3.32
C HIS A 319 21.96 -3.32 3.26
N VAL A 320 22.66 -3.28 4.40
CA VAL A 320 24.04 -3.77 4.50
C VAL A 320 24.10 -5.26 4.16
N ARG A 321 23.21 -6.05 4.76
CA ARG A 321 23.14 -7.50 4.53
C ARG A 321 22.90 -7.83 3.06
N ARG A 322 22.02 -7.09 2.38
CA ARG A 322 21.74 -7.29 0.95
C ARG A 322 22.98 -7.15 0.10
N LYS A 323 23.82 -6.14 0.35
CA LYS A 323 25.07 -5.94 -0.41
C LYS A 323 26.08 -7.08 -0.22
N PHE A 324 26.21 -7.62 0.99
CA PHE A 324 27.07 -8.79 1.21
C PHE A 324 26.47 -10.07 0.61
N PHE A 325 25.15 -10.19 0.59
CA PHE A 325 24.47 -11.30 -0.08
C PHE A 325 24.73 -11.29 -1.60
N GLU A 326 24.63 -10.15 -2.24
CA GLU A 326 24.97 -9.98 -3.66
C GLU A 326 26.44 -10.26 -3.93
N ALA A 327 27.36 -9.88 -3.03
CA ALA A 327 28.78 -10.15 -3.14
C ALA A 327 29.14 -11.64 -2.95
N GLN A 328 28.27 -12.44 -2.35
CA GLN A 328 28.53 -13.88 -2.11
C GLN A 328 28.64 -14.67 -3.39
N GLU A 329 28.01 -14.24 -4.49
CA GLU A 329 28.11 -14.90 -5.79
C GLU A 329 29.56 -14.92 -6.33
N GLN A 330 30.33 -13.87 -6.05
CA GLN A 330 31.74 -13.74 -6.53
C GLN A 330 32.78 -14.30 -5.58
N ALA A 331 32.54 -14.29 -4.27
CA ALA A 331 33.49 -14.68 -3.25
C ALA A 331 32.81 -15.30 -2.03
N PRO A 332 32.40 -16.58 -2.04
CA PRO A 332 31.46 -17.13 -1.06
C PRO A 332 31.96 -17.17 0.39
N LYS A 333 33.26 -17.35 0.62
CA LYS A 333 33.81 -17.57 1.99
C LYS A 333 33.71 -16.34 2.90
N VAL A 334 34.20 -15.19 2.44
CA VAL A 334 34.26 -13.97 3.28
C VAL A 334 32.87 -13.36 3.51
N PRO A 335 32.06 -13.09 2.47
CA PRO A 335 30.69 -12.67 2.68
C PRO A 335 29.87 -13.67 3.49
N GLY A 336 30.05 -14.96 3.31
CA GLY A 336 29.39 -16.01 4.08
C GLY A 336 29.60 -15.87 5.59
N TRP A 337 30.86 -15.62 6.01
CA TRP A 337 31.19 -15.37 7.42
C TRP A 337 30.53 -14.07 7.93
N ILE A 338 30.53 -12.98 7.15
CA ILE A 338 29.94 -11.73 7.50
C ILE A 338 28.41 -11.91 7.66
N LEU A 339 27.76 -12.59 6.72
CA LEU A 339 26.33 -12.90 6.77
C LEU A 339 25.97 -13.79 7.96
N TRP A 340 26.86 -14.71 8.36
CA TRP A 340 26.68 -15.52 9.55
C TRP A 340 26.71 -14.67 10.84
N GLN A 341 27.64 -13.72 10.94
CA GLN A 341 27.67 -12.76 12.06
C GLN A 341 26.40 -11.92 12.11
N MET A 342 25.92 -11.41 10.96
CA MET A 342 24.65 -10.68 10.89
C MET A 342 23.47 -11.57 11.30
N ARG A 343 23.45 -12.83 10.89
CA ARG A 343 22.40 -13.77 11.32
C ARG A 343 22.35 -13.90 12.84
N ASN A 344 23.49 -13.91 13.53
CA ASN A 344 23.53 -13.96 15.00
C ASN A 344 22.88 -12.72 15.63
N LEU A 345 23.07 -11.52 15.03
CA LEU A 345 22.35 -10.31 15.45
C LEU A 345 20.83 -10.47 15.33
N TYR A 346 20.37 -10.98 14.20
CA TYR A 346 18.92 -11.22 13.99
C TYR A 346 18.37 -12.30 14.92
N THR A 347 19.17 -13.30 15.29
CA THR A 347 18.77 -14.32 16.28
C THR A 347 18.53 -13.70 17.66
N ILE A 348 19.41 -12.79 18.10
CA ILE A 348 19.22 -12.04 19.35
C ILE A 348 17.93 -11.22 19.29
N GLU A 349 17.71 -10.51 18.17
CA GLU A 349 16.48 -9.71 17.99
C GLU A 349 15.20 -10.56 17.96
N SER A 350 15.27 -11.79 17.38
CA SER A 350 14.13 -12.73 17.43
C SER A 350 13.80 -13.15 18.84
N GLN A 351 14.82 -13.54 19.64
CA GLN A 351 14.64 -13.92 21.02
C GLN A 351 14.04 -12.78 21.86
N LEU A 352 14.53 -11.54 21.65
CA LEU A 352 13.99 -10.35 22.34
C LEU A 352 12.53 -10.07 21.96
N ARG A 353 12.13 -10.36 20.74
CA ARG A 353 10.73 -10.23 20.31
C ARG A 353 9.85 -11.35 20.88
N GLU A 354 10.31 -12.60 20.85
CA GLU A 354 9.59 -13.75 21.38
C GLU A 354 9.35 -13.63 22.89
N THR A 355 10.35 -13.15 23.63
CA THR A 355 10.23 -12.90 25.09
C THR A 355 9.50 -11.59 25.42
N ARG A 356 9.07 -10.80 24.41
CA ARG A 356 8.44 -9.50 24.59
C ARG A 356 9.26 -8.55 25.46
N ALA A 357 10.59 -8.61 25.33
CA ALA A 357 11.51 -7.79 26.11
C ALA A 357 11.20 -6.29 25.95
N GLY A 358 11.07 -5.59 27.06
CA GLY A 358 10.89 -4.12 27.06
C GLY A 358 12.15 -3.38 26.60
N PRO A 359 12.06 -2.07 26.29
CA PRO A 359 13.15 -1.29 25.73
C PRO A 359 14.46 -1.34 26.58
N ASN A 360 14.37 -1.24 27.87
CA ASN A 360 15.55 -1.25 28.75
C ASN A 360 16.28 -2.60 28.72
N LEU A 361 15.54 -3.71 28.72
CA LEU A 361 16.14 -5.04 28.61
C LEU A 361 16.73 -5.27 27.21
N ARG A 362 16.06 -4.81 26.14
CA ARG A 362 16.61 -4.85 24.77
C ARG A 362 17.93 -4.10 24.69
N ALA A 363 18.01 -2.88 25.22
CA ALA A 363 19.25 -2.09 25.24
C ALA A 363 20.38 -2.80 26.03
N ALA A 364 20.09 -3.36 27.21
CA ALA A 364 21.07 -4.08 28.02
C ALA A 364 21.64 -5.32 27.30
N ILE A 365 20.78 -6.16 26.70
CA ILE A 365 21.20 -7.36 25.96
C ILE A 365 21.98 -6.99 24.69
N ARG A 366 21.54 -5.97 23.96
CA ARG A 366 22.26 -5.45 22.78
C ARG A 366 23.63 -4.90 23.15
N GLY A 367 23.73 -4.15 24.27
CA GLY A 367 24.98 -3.61 24.80
C GLY A 367 25.99 -4.69 25.16
N SER A 368 25.55 -5.83 25.67
CA SER A 368 26.42 -6.96 26.04
C SER A 368 26.71 -7.91 24.85
N GLN A 369 25.69 -8.39 24.16
CA GLN A 369 25.86 -9.46 23.14
C GLN A 369 26.01 -8.89 21.73
N SER A 370 25.11 -8.03 21.27
CA SER A 370 25.12 -7.51 19.89
C SER A 370 26.33 -6.61 19.67
N ARG A 371 26.75 -5.83 20.65
CA ARG A 371 27.93 -4.95 20.56
C ARG A 371 29.21 -5.74 20.30
N MET A 372 29.40 -6.89 20.93
CA MET A 372 30.55 -7.76 20.65
C MET A 372 30.59 -8.24 19.21
N ILE A 373 29.44 -8.62 18.66
CA ILE A 373 29.33 -9.05 17.24
C ILE A 373 29.62 -7.86 16.32
N MET A 374 29.05 -6.71 16.59
CA MET A 374 29.29 -5.49 15.83
C MET A 374 30.77 -5.09 15.84
N ASN A 375 31.44 -5.11 17.00
CA ASN A 375 32.85 -4.81 17.09
C ASN A 375 33.69 -5.78 16.25
N ARG A 376 33.40 -7.08 16.30
CA ARG A 376 34.07 -8.10 15.49
C ARG A 376 33.87 -7.85 13.99
N LEU A 377 32.66 -7.54 13.57
CA LEU A 377 32.36 -7.15 12.19
C LEU A 377 33.15 -5.92 11.78
N HIS A 378 33.18 -4.87 12.60
CA HIS A 378 33.90 -3.63 12.31
C HIS A 378 35.37 -3.86 12.07
N HIS A 379 36.06 -4.56 13.01
CA HIS A 379 37.46 -4.88 12.88
C HIS A 379 37.75 -5.68 11.59
N THR A 380 36.88 -6.65 11.29
CA THR A 380 37.02 -7.45 10.07
C THR A 380 36.85 -6.59 8.81
N LEU A 381 35.88 -5.72 8.75
CA LEU A 381 35.64 -4.84 7.60
C LEU A 381 36.81 -3.87 7.39
N ILE A 382 37.35 -3.28 8.47
CA ILE A 382 38.51 -2.41 8.40
C ILE A 382 39.75 -3.21 7.89
N ALA A 383 40.02 -4.39 8.45
CA ALA A 383 41.13 -5.24 8.00
C ALA A 383 41.01 -5.61 6.52
N LEU A 384 39.80 -5.96 6.04
CA LEU A 384 39.55 -6.27 4.64
C LEU A 384 39.76 -5.05 3.73
N LYS A 385 39.34 -3.85 4.17
CA LYS A 385 39.56 -2.59 3.45
C LYS A 385 41.06 -2.25 3.38
N THR A 386 41.77 -2.31 4.49
CA THR A 386 43.17 -1.97 4.61
C THR A 386 44.06 -2.94 3.80
N SER A 387 43.75 -4.24 3.81
CA SER A 387 44.47 -5.23 3.04
C SER A 387 44.31 -5.13 1.54
N ARG A 388 43.43 -4.29 1.04
CA ARG A 388 43.09 -4.12 -0.39
C ARG A 388 42.81 -5.43 -1.13
N ARG A 389 42.35 -6.44 -0.39
CA ARG A 389 42.08 -7.78 -0.95
C ARG A 389 40.96 -7.76 -2.01
N PHE A 390 40.05 -6.80 -1.92
CA PHE A 390 38.97 -6.61 -2.87
C PHE A 390 39.09 -5.25 -3.54
N LEU A 391 38.88 -5.21 -4.86
CA LEU A 391 38.88 -3.95 -5.61
C LEU A 391 37.71 -3.07 -5.15
N PRO A 392 37.86 -1.75 -5.02
CA PRO A 392 36.82 -0.84 -4.55
C PRO A 392 35.52 -0.91 -5.35
N ARG A 393 35.61 -1.17 -6.66
CA ARG A 393 34.44 -1.29 -7.56
C ARG A 393 33.87 -2.71 -7.66
N SER A 394 34.47 -3.72 -7.00
CA SER A 394 33.86 -5.04 -6.90
C SER A 394 32.66 -5.02 -5.98
N LEU A 395 31.73 -6.00 -6.13
CA LEU A 395 30.57 -6.11 -5.24
C LEU A 395 31.00 -6.17 -3.77
N MET A 396 32.07 -6.88 -3.46
CA MET A 396 32.61 -6.99 -2.10
C MET A 396 33.22 -5.67 -1.61
N GLY A 397 34.01 -4.99 -2.43
CA GLY A 397 34.58 -3.68 -2.08
C GLY A 397 33.50 -2.66 -1.83
N ALA A 398 32.50 -2.56 -2.72
CA ALA A 398 31.35 -1.68 -2.56
C ALA A 398 30.51 -2.02 -1.31
N ALA A 399 30.36 -3.31 -0.96
CA ALA A 399 29.65 -3.72 0.26
C ALA A 399 30.40 -3.28 1.53
N ILE A 400 31.75 -3.44 1.56
CA ILE A 400 32.58 -2.99 2.66
C ILE A 400 32.51 -1.48 2.83
N ASP A 401 32.66 -0.72 1.74
CA ASP A 401 32.62 0.75 1.78
C ASP A 401 31.26 1.26 2.22
N TYR A 402 30.18 0.66 1.74
CA TYR A 402 28.83 0.99 2.18
C TYR A 402 28.65 0.73 3.67
N ALA A 403 29.01 -0.47 4.17
CA ALA A 403 28.88 -0.84 5.57
C ALA A 403 29.65 0.13 6.49
N LEU A 404 30.92 0.41 6.16
CA LEU A 404 31.75 1.32 6.93
C LEU A 404 31.23 2.78 6.87
N SER A 405 30.69 3.22 5.73
CA SER A 405 30.10 4.55 5.60
C SER A 405 28.83 4.74 6.44
N GLN A 406 28.11 3.66 6.75
CA GLN A 406 26.91 3.66 7.59
C GLN A 406 27.23 3.28 9.05
N TRP A 407 28.47 3.00 9.42
CA TRP A 407 28.78 2.31 10.67
C TRP A 407 28.25 3.03 11.92
N SER A 408 28.42 4.34 12.01
CA SER A 408 27.93 5.13 13.14
C SER A 408 26.40 5.06 13.27
N THR A 409 25.67 5.15 12.18
CA THR A 409 24.20 5.04 12.17
C THR A 409 23.70 3.64 12.50
N LEU A 410 24.48 2.61 12.11
CA LEU A 410 24.16 1.21 12.44
C LEU A 410 24.35 0.88 13.93
N LEU A 411 25.13 1.66 14.68
CA LEU A 411 25.31 1.44 16.11
C LEU A 411 24.19 2.00 16.98
N VAL A 412 23.43 2.99 16.49
CA VAL A 412 22.41 3.71 17.24
C VAL A 412 21.37 2.77 17.88
N TYR A 413 20.96 1.69 17.19
CA TYR A 413 19.98 0.74 17.72
C TYR A 413 20.47 -0.03 18.95
N LEU A 414 21.78 -0.10 19.18
CA LEU A 414 22.35 -0.80 20.34
C LEU A 414 22.03 -0.08 21.66
N ASP A 415 21.94 1.24 21.60
CA ASP A 415 21.82 2.10 22.78
C ASP A 415 20.36 2.47 23.08
N ASP A 416 19.46 2.39 22.09
CA ASP A 416 18.03 2.63 22.27
C ASP A 416 17.22 1.36 21.98
N GLY A 417 16.69 0.75 23.02
CA GLY A 417 15.90 -0.48 22.91
C GLY A 417 14.56 -0.33 22.21
N ARG A 418 14.09 0.90 21.92
CA ARG A 418 12.88 1.15 21.13
C ARG A 418 13.12 0.87 19.65
N LEU A 419 14.36 1.09 19.17
CA LEU A 419 14.72 0.97 17.78
C LEU A 419 14.71 -0.49 17.31
N GLU A 420 14.43 -0.71 16.04
CA GLU A 420 14.62 -2.00 15.39
C GLU A 420 16.01 -2.06 14.71
N ILE A 421 16.50 -3.26 14.43
CA ILE A 421 17.79 -3.46 13.74
C ILE A 421 17.75 -3.02 12.27
N ASP A 422 16.56 -2.96 11.69
CA ASP A 422 16.32 -2.58 10.30
C ASP A 422 14.97 -1.87 10.13
N ASN A 423 14.71 -1.32 8.92
CA ASN A 423 13.46 -0.67 8.56
C ASN A 423 12.50 -1.57 7.76
N ASN A 424 12.66 -2.90 7.80
CA ASN A 424 11.81 -3.84 7.06
C ASN A 424 10.32 -3.67 7.35
N LEU A 425 9.94 -3.21 8.54
CA LEU A 425 8.53 -3.00 8.90
C LEU A 425 7.89 -1.89 8.06
N ILE A 426 8.64 -0.82 7.74
CA ILE A 426 8.14 0.24 6.86
C ILE A 426 8.23 -0.18 5.38
N GLU A 427 9.26 -0.93 4.97
CA GLU A 427 9.36 -1.49 3.62
C GLU A 427 8.15 -2.41 3.32
N ASN A 428 7.71 -3.20 4.31
CA ASN A 428 6.52 -4.05 4.17
C ASN A 428 5.24 -3.24 3.98
N ALA A 429 5.11 -2.06 4.61
CA ALA A 429 3.99 -1.16 4.43
C ALA A 429 3.92 -0.60 2.99
N ILE A 430 5.06 -0.43 2.34
CA ILE A 430 5.15 0.06 0.95
C ILE A 430 4.74 -1.01 -0.08
N ARG A 431 4.87 -2.30 0.23
CA ARG A 431 4.62 -3.41 -0.73
C ARG A 431 3.28 -3.33 -1.47
N PRO A 432 2.14 -3.01 -0.84
CA PRO A 432 0.87 -2.87 -1.55
C PRO A 432 0.93 -1.85 -2.69
N THR A 433 1.63 -0.73 -2.48
CA THR A 433 1.79 0.30 -3.52
C THR A 433 2.65 -0.19 -4.69
N ALA A 434 3.67 -1.00 -4.41
CA ALA A 434 4.54 -1.59 -5.42
C ALA A 434 3.79 -2.64 -6.28
N VAL A 435 2.88 -3.41 -5.69
CA VAL A 435 1.98 -4.33 -6.40
C VAL A 435 0.97 -3.54 -7.23
N GLY A 436 0.31 -2.55 -6.64
CA GLY A 436 -0.66 -1.68 -7.31
C GLY A 436 -0.07 -1.00 -8.54
N ARG A 437 1.16 -0.50 -8.45
CA ARG A 437 1.88 0.14 -9.57
C ARG A 437 1.98 -0.74 -10.81
N LYS A 438 2.10 -2.06 -10.67
CA LYS A 438 2.11 -2.98 -11.81
C LYS A 438 0.76 -3.05 -12.53
N ASN A 439 -0.34 -2.73 -11.85
CA ASN A 439 -1.68 -2.75 -12.40
C ASN A 439 -2.11 -1.42 -13.05
N TRP A 440 -1.70 -0.28 -12.49
CA TRP A 440 -2.16 1.04 -12.95
C TRP A 440 -1.05 1.94 -13.52
N LEU A 441 0.24 1.51 -13.53
CA LEU A 441 1.43 2.10 -14.14
C LEU A 441 1.78 3.53 -13.66
N PHE A 442 0.80 4.42 -13.53
CA PHE A 442 0.92 5.81 -13.05
C PHE A 442 -0.34 6.23 -12.29
N ILE A 443 -0.24 7.24 -11.45
CA ILE A 443 -1.30 7.66 -10.54
C ILE A 443 -2.19 8.81 -11.05
N GLY A 444 -2.08 9.22 -12.29
CA GLY A 444 -2.73 10.43 -12.82
C GLY A 444 -1.85 11.66 -12.61
N GLN A 445 -2.44 12.82 -12.37
CA GLN A 445 -1.73 14.09 -12.12
C GLN A 445 -1.08 14.09 -10.73
N ALA A 446 -0.25 15.10 -10.45
CA ALA A 446 0.48 15.23 -9.18
C ALA A 446 -0.44 15.21 -7.94
N GLU A 447 -1.60 15.89 -8.01
CA GLU A 447 -2.60 15.95 -6.93
C GLU A 447 -3.19 14.57 -6.60
N ALA A 448 -3.24 13.67 -7.58
CA ALA A 448 -3.69 12.28 -7.34
C ALA A 448 -2.69 11.50 -6.46
N GLY A 449 -1.44 11.94 -6.39
CA GLY A 449 -0.43 11.41 -5.49
C GLY A 449 -0.76 11.71 -4.02
N GLU A 450 -1.10 12.96 -3.68
CA GLU A 450 -1.52 13.35 -2.33
C GLU A 450 -2.77 12.58 -1.89
N ARG A 451 -3.78 12.49 -2.77
CA ARG A 451 -5.01 11.72 -2.51
C ARG A 451 -4.71 10.24 -2.27
N SER A 452 -3.80 9.68 -3.06
CA SER A 452 -3.38 8.28 -2.88
C SER A 452 -2.63 8.07 -1.56
N ALA A 453 -1.79 9.01 -1.15
CA ALA A 453 -1.08 8.96 0.12
C ALA A 453 -2.05 8.93 1.32
N ILE A 454 -3.08 9.79 1.31
CA ILE A 454 -4.13 9.81 2.34
C ILE A 454 -4.84 8.46 2.41
N LEU A 455 -5.28 7.93 1.27
CA LEU A 455 -6.03 6.67 1.20
C LEU A 455 -5.18 5.47 1.60
N TYR A 456 -3.92 5.39 1.15
CA TYR A 456 -3.00 4.35 1.61
C TYR A 456 -2.74 4.42 3.12
N THR A 457 -2.63 5.62 3.69
CA THR A 457 -2.48 5.81 5.14
C THR A 457 -3.65 5.18 5.89
N ILE A 458 -4.88 5.52 5.51
CA ILE A 458 -6.08 5.01 6.18
C ILE A 458 -6.18 3.49 6.03
N ILE A 459 -6.05 2.98 4.81
CA ILE A 459 -6.21 1.56 4.51
C ILE A 459 -5.13 0.71 5.19
N GLU A 460 -3.87 1.12 5.13
CA GLU A 460 -2.79 0.34 5.73
C GLU A 460 -2.91 0.30 7.25
N ASN A 461 -3.36 1.39 7.89
CA ASN A 461 -3.62 1.41 9.33
C ASN A 461 -4.83 0.56 9.73
N CYS A 462 -5.84 0.41 8.88
CA CYS A 462 -6.89 -0.59 9.07
C CYS A 462 -6.31 -2.01 9.01
N ARG A 463 -5.56 -2.34 7.96
CA ARG A 463 -4.98 -3.67 7.76
C ARG A 463 -4.04 -4.09 8.89
N ARG A 464 -3.19 -3.20 9.36
CA ARG A 464 -2.27 -3.43 10.49
C ARG A 464 -2.98 -3.79 11.80
N ARG A 465 -4.25 -3.38 11.93
CA ARG A 465 -5.09 -3.66 13.09
C ARG A 465 -6.10 -4.78 12.87
N GLY A 466 -6.03 -5.47 11.72
CA GLY A 466 -6.98 -6.51 11.36
C GLY A 466 -8.40 -6.01 11.13
N LEU A 467 -8.56 -4.71 10.83
CA LEU A 467 -9.85 -4.11 10.53
C LEU A 467 -10.18 -4.31 9.05
N ASP A 468 -11.44 -4.59 8.75
CA ASP A 468 -11.92 -4.56 7.38
C ASP A 468 -12.00 -3.10 6.86
N PRO A 469 -11.20 -2.72 5.84
CA PRO A 469 -11.19 -1.36 5.32
C PRO A 469 -12.54 -0.91 4.74
N PHE A 470 -13.34 -1.84 4.21
CA PHE A 470 -14.66 -1.51 3.67
C PHE A 470 -15.61 -1.07 4.78
N SER A 471 -15.75 -1.87 5.82
CA SER A 471 -16.61 -1.59 6.97
C SER A 471 -16.19 -0.30 7.67
N TYR A 472 -14.88 -0.11 7.86
CA TYR A 472 -14.33 1.10 8.45
C TYR A 472 -14.67 2.35 7.60
N LEU A 473 -14.35 2.35 6.31
CA LEU A 473 -14.59 3.50 5.43
C LEU A 473 -16.09 3.80 5.30
N LYS A 474 -16.94 2.77 5.19
CA LYS A 474 -18.39 2.93 5.13
C LYS A 474 -18.92 3.66 6.37
N GLU A 475 -18.49 3.24 7.58
CA GLU A 475 -18.88 3.91 8.83
C GLU A 475 -18.35 5.34 8.90
N VAL A 476 -17.06 5.53 8.61
CA VAL A 476 -16.43 6.85 8.63
C VAL A 476 -17.15 7.81 7.68
N PHE A 477 -17.39 7.41 6.44
CA PHE A 477 -18.11 8.23 5.46
C PHE A 477 -19.57 8.53 5.84
N THR A 478 -20.17 7.67 6.63
CA THR A 478 -21.52 7.92 7.16
C THR A 478 -21.51 8.97 8.28
N ARG A 479 -20.49 8.95 9.14
CA ARG A 479 -20.40 9.79 10.34
C ARG A 479 -19.76 11.15 10.11
N LEU A 480 -18.72 11.23 9.27
CA LEU A 480 -17.94 12.45 9.05
C LEU A 480 -18.77 13.71 8.77
N PRO A 481 -19.84 13.66 7.93
CA PRO A 481 -20.62 14.86 7.61
C PRO A 481 -21.32 15.52 8.81
N SER A 482 -21.49 14.78 9.91
CA SER A 482 -22.11 15.26 11.15
C SER A 482 -21.11 15.49 12.29
N MET A 483 -19.81 15.27 12.05
CA MET A 483 -18.77 15.36 13.10
C MET A 483 -18.06 16.72 13.06
N THR A 484 -17.57 17.11 14.23
CA THR A 484 -16.65 18.24 14.38
C THR A 484 -15.20 17.78 14.31
N ASN A 485 -14.27 18.70 14.01
CA ASN A 485 -12.84 18.38 13.96
C ASN A 485 -12.30 17.77 15.26
N TRP A 486 -12.86 18.13 16.42
CA TRP A 486 -12.47 17.58 17.73
C TRP A 486 -12.80 16.09 17.89
N GLN A 487 -13.82 15.61 17.19
CA GLN A 487 -14.27 14.22 17.24
C GLN A 487 -13.49 13.30 16.29
N VAL A 488 -12.66 13.87 15.40
CA VAL A 488 -11.90 13.09 14.40
C VAL A 488 -10.96 12.09 15.06
N LYS A 489 -10.36 12.44 16.20
CA LYS A 489 -9.49 11.53 16.96
C LYS A 489 -10.19 10.23 17.37
N ASP A 490 -11.53 10.27 17.54
CA ASP A 490 -12.33 9.13 17.97
C ASP A 490 -12.64 8.14 16.85
N ILE A 491 -12.37 8.51 15.59
CA ILE A 491 -12.63 7.68 14.42
C ILE A 491 -11.37 7.31 13.63
N THR A 492 -10.18 7.59 14.17
CA THR A 492 -8.93 7.02 13.60
C THR A 492 -8.99 5.49 13.61
N PRO A 493 -8.31 4.77 12.71
CA PRO A 493 -8.27 3.30 12.74
C PRO A 493 -7.87 2.74 14.11
N LYS A 494 -6.96 3.40 14.81
CA LYS A 494 -6.53 3.06 16.17
C LYS A 494 -7.66 3.18 17.20
N ALA A 495 -8.37 4.29 17.18
CA ALA A 495 -9.50 4.53 18.09
C ALA A 495 -10.69 3.62 17.76
N TRP A 496 -10.95 3.38 16.48
CA TRP A 496 -12.03 2.49 16.02
C TRP A 496 -11.76 1.02 16.45
N ALA A 497 -10.52 0.53 16.32
CA ALA A 497 -10.13 -0.79 16.80
C ALA A 497 -10.34 -0.95 18.31
N ARG A 498 -9.98 0.07 19.09
CA ARG A 498 -10.18 0.05 20.56
C ARG A 498 -11.65 -0.07 20.93
N ARG A 499 -12.55 0.61 20.21
CA ARG A 499 -14.00 0.52 20.46
C ARG A 499 -14.55 -0.88 20.18
N GLN A 500 -14.11 -1.53 19.12
CA GLN A 500 -14.54 -2.92 18.83
C GLN A 500 -14.07 -3.92 19.89
N CYS A 501 -12.89 -3.73 20.48
CA CYS A 501 -12.40 -4.58 21.57
C CYS A 501 -13.14 -4.34 22.89
N ILE A 502 -13.83 -3.20 23.08
CA ILE A 502 -14.55 -2.82 24.30
C ILE A 502 -16.01 -3.28 24.28
N VAL A 503 -16.59 -3.60 23.12
CA VAL A 503 -17.94 -4.16 23.02
C VAL A 503 -17.87 -5.67 23.32
N PRO A 504 -18.29 -6.12 24.53
CA PRO A 504 -18.35 -7.56 24.81
C PRO A 504 -19.39 -8.18 23.90
N LEU A 505 -19.18 -9.44 23.53
CA LEU A 505 -20.13 -10.40 22.93
C LEU A 505 -21.48 -10.47 23.71
N GLN A 506 -22.28 -9.42 23.67
CA GLN A 506 -23.63 -9.38 24.25
C GLN A 506 -24.67 -8.99 23.20
N ALA A 507 -24.62 -9.54 22.02
CA ALA A 507 -25.73 -9.46 21.07
C ALA A 507 -25.68 -10.65 20.09
N ALA A 508 -25.76 -11.86 20.64
CA ALA A 508 -26.17 -13.06 19.91
C ALA A 508 -26.88 -13.97 20.91
N ALA A 509 -28.13 -13.61 21.25
CA ALA A 509 -29.13 -14.48 21.85
C ALA A 509 -30.44 -14.21 21.14
#